data_7cfac788b2e8222c1dd4544dc67a395e
#
_entry.id   7cfac788b2e8222c1dd4544dc67a395e
#
_cell.length_a   1.000
_cell.length_b   1.000
_cell.length_c   1.000
_cell.angle_alpha   90.00
_cell.angle_beta   90.00
_cell.angle_gamma   90.00
#
_symmetry.space_group_name_H-M   'P 1'
#
loop_
_entity.id
_entity.type
_entity.pdbx_description
1 polymer ?
#
loop_
_entity_poly.entity_id
_entity_poly.type
_entity_poly.pdbx_seq_one_letter_code
_entity_poly.pdbx_strand_id
1 'polypeptide(L)'
;MNWKLVLAILTCNILFMSSSYTMLIPFLPMYLTMELGVSETDVNIWSGIVFSASFLVSAIMAPIWGRMADTKGKRIMAMRASFLLSISYFLGGIVETPGQLTLMRLFQGFASGLWPMDLAIMTLYAPPKKLGFCLGVMQGTLTAGGVVGPLLGGVLAEAVGMRYSFFLAAAALFMNFLIFTFIIKEPPTAKKATDQETAPKILDR
;
A
#
# COMPACT_ATOMS: atom_id res chain seq x y z
N MET A 1 -12.82 -5.68 -19.11
CA MET A 1 -11.38 -5.46 -19.39
C MET A 1 -10.70 -6.81 -19.52
N ASN A 2 -9.66 -6.96 -20.36
CA ASN A 2 -8.95 -8.24 -20.50
C ASN A 2 -8.15 -8.54 -19.23
N TRP A 3 -8.25 -9.77 -18.68
CA TRP A 3 -7.55 -10.18 -17.45
C TRP A 3 -6.03 -10.05 -17.54
N LYS A 4 -5.44 -10.23 -18.73
CA LYS A 4 -4.00 -10.07 -18.96
C LYS A 4 -3.55 -8.61 -18.77
N LEU A 5 -4.37 -7.66 -19.25
CA LEU A 5 -4.11 -6.24 -19.07
C LEU A 5 -4.25 -5.85 -17.61
N VAL A 6 -5.27 -6.36 -16.91
CA VAL A 6 -5.45 -6.13 -15.47
C VAL A 6 -4.27 -6.67 -14.69
N LEU A 7 -3.83 -7.90 -14.99
CA LEU A 7 -2.65 -8.48 -14.35
C LEU A 7 -1.41 -7.61 -14.55
N ALA A 8 -1.13 -7.15 -15.78
CA ALA A 8 0.02 -6.29 -16.05
C ALA A 8 -0.04 -4.98 -15.26
N ILE A 9 -1.21 -4.32 -15.23
CA ILE A 9 -1.39 -3.07 -14.49
C ILE A 9 -1.21 -3.29 -12.98
N LEU A 10 -1.86 -4.31 -12.41
CA LEU A 10 -1.73 -4.60 -10.98
C LEU A 10 -0.30 -5.02 -10.61
N THR A 11 0.39 -5.77 -11.47
CA THR A 11 1.80 -6.14 -11.28
C THR A 11 2.69 -4.89 -11.24
N CYS A 12 2.51 -3.93 -12.16
CA CYS A 12 3.23 -2.65 -12.10
C CYS A 12 2.92 -1.87 -10.81
N ASN A 13 1.64 -1.79 -10.43
CA ASN A 13 1.22 -1.12 -9.19
C ASN A 13 1.87 -1.74 -7.95
N ILE A 14 1.89 -3.07 -7.87
CA ILE A 14 2.50 -3.80 -6.76
C ILE A 14 4.01 -3.57 -6.71
N LEU A 15 4.69 -3.55 -7.86
CA LEU A 15 6.11 -3.27 -7.92
C LEU A 15 6.41 -1.88 -7.36
N PHE A 16 5.70 -0.84 -7.80
CA PHE A 16 5.86 0.52 -7.29
C PHE A 16 5.52 0.63 -5.80
N MET A 17 4.41 0.03 -5.38
CA MET A 17 3.99 0.03 -3.97
C MET A 17 5.03 -0.66 -3.09
N SER A 18 5.44 -1.88 -3.45
CA SER A 18 6.41 -2.66 -2.67
C SER A 18 7.78 -1.99 -2.62
N SER A 19 8.26 -1.47 -3.76
CA SER A 19 9.52 -0.73 -3.81
C SER A 19 9.46 0.53 -2.95
N SER A 20 8.39 1.32 -3.03
CA SER A 20 8.20 2.52 -2.21
C SER A 20 8.16 2.20 -0.72
N TYR A 21 7.51 1.09 -0.35
CA TYR A 21 7.40 0.67 1.05
C TYR A 21 8.74 0.21 1.62
N THR A 22 9.50 -0.58 0.86
CA THR A 22 10.72 -1.21 1.35
C THR A 22 11.96 -0.34 1.21
N MET A 23 11.94 0.66 0.32
CA MET A 23 13.13 1.49 0.04
C MET A 23 13.61 2.29 1.26
N LEU A 24 12.71 2.65 2.17
CA LEU A 24 13.04 3.46 3.35
C LEU A 24 13.35 2.62 4.61
N ILE A 25 13.03 1.31 4.60
CA ILE A 25 13.19 0.46 5.78
C ILE A 25 14.65 0.39 6.25
N PRO A 26 15.63 0.06 5.40
CA PRO A 26 17.03 -0.05 5.84
C PRO A 26 17.66 1.29 6.21
N PHE A 27 17.13 2.40 5.69
CA PHE A 27 17.63 3.76 5.94
C PHE A 27 16.93 4.45 7.12
N LEU A 28 15.94 3.82 7.75
CA LEU A 28 15.19 4.42 8.85
C LEU A 28 16.09 4.84 10.03
N PRO A 29 17.04 4.01 10.53
CA PRO A 29 17.94 4.46 11.59
C PRO A 29 18.80 5.65 11.17
N MET A 30 19.32 5.65 9.94
CA MET A 30 20.12 6.75 9.40
C MET A 30 19.29 8.03 9.24
N TYR A 31 18.03 7.90 8.80
CA TYR A 31 17.10 9.04 8.72
C TYR A 31 16.81 9.65 10.11
N LEU A 32 16.63 8.81 11.13
CA LEU A 32 16.43 9.25 12.51
C LEU A 32 17.63 10.00 13.08
N THR A 33 18.86 9.53 12.82
CA THR A 33 20.07 10.19 13.33
C THR A 33 20.45 11.43 12.53
N MET A 34 20.51 11.33 11.21
CA MET A 34 21.03 12.40 10.35
C MET A 34 20.02 13.53 10.10
N GLU A 35 18.74 13.20 9.92
CA GLU A 35 17.71 14.17 9.56
C GLU A 35 16.87 14.65 10.75
N LEU A 36 16.66 13.79 11.75
CA LEU A 36 15.80 14.09 12.90
C LEU A 36 16.57 14.25 14.21
N GLY A 37 17.90 14.16 14.18
CA GLY A 37 18.79 14.47 15.33
C GLY A 37 18.66 13.49 16.51
N VAL A 38 18.20 12.26 16.30
CA VAL A 38 18.12 11.25 17.36
C VAL A 38 19.50 10.77 17.73
N SER A 39 19.76 10.63 19.03
CA SER A 39 21.06 10.13 19.54
C SER A 39 21.29 8.68 19.12
N GLU A 40 22.55 8.28 18.97
CA GLU A 40 22.93 6.90 18.64
C GLU A 40 22.49 5.89 19.72
N THR A 41 22.34 6.33 20.96
CA THR A 41 21.84 5.50 22.06
C THR A 41 20.35 5.20 21.95
N ASP A 42 19.55 6.12 21.40
CA ASP A 42 18.09 6.03 21.35
C ASP A 42 17.56 5.59 19.99
N VAL A 43 18.41 5.59 18.94
CA VAL A 43 18.00 5.28 17.56
C VAL A 43 17.34 3.92 17.40
N ASN A 44 17.81 2.90 18.15
CA ASN A 44 17.24 1.55 18.09
C ASN A 44 15.82 1.52 18.66
N ILE A 45 15.59 2.24 19.76
CA ILE A 45 14.26 2.36 20.40
C ILE A 45 13.31 3.10 19.48
N TRP A 46 13.72 4.25 18.97
CA TRP A 46 12.91 5.03 18.03
C TRP A 46 12.62 4.28 16.73
N SER A 47 13.61 3.57 16.17
CA SER A 47 13.40 2.73 14.99
C SER A 47 12.36 1.64 15.25
N GLY A 48 12.41 0.98 16.40
CA GLY A 48 11.43 -0.01 16.82
C GLY A 48 10.02 0.58 16.95
N ILE A 49 9.87 1.73 17.62
CA ILE A 49 8.59 2.43 17.79
C ILE A 49 8.02 2.84 16.44
N VAL A 50 8.81 3.54 15.62
CA VAL A 50 8.39 4.04 14.31
C VAL A 50 8.00 2.90 13.37
N PHE A 51 8.76 1.79 13.39
CA PHE A 51 8.47 0.63 12.55
C PHE A 51 7.20 -0.10 13.01
N SER A 52 7.06 -0.38 14.31
CA SER A 52 5.92 -1.13 14.85
C SER A 52 4.60 -0.35 14.82
N ALA A 53 4.66 0.98 14.92
CA ALA A 53 3.47 1.84 14.92
C ALA A 53 2.54 1.61 13.72
N SER A 54 3.11 1.50 12.49
CA SER A 54 2.32 1.27 11.29
C SER A 54 1.68 -0.12 11.25
N PHE A 55 2.40 -1.16 11.71
CA PHE A 55 1.86 -2.51 11.75
C PHE A 55 0.76 -2.68 12.78
N LEU A 56 0.89 -2.06 13.96
CA LEU A 56 -0.13 -2.11 15.00
C LEU A 56 -1.47 -1.54 14.51
N VAL A 57 -1.44 -0.33 13.93
CA VAL A 57 -2.66 0.29 13.40
C VAL A 57 -3.18 -0.49 12.19
N SER A 58 -2.30 -0.99 11.32
CA SER A 58 -2.70 -1.80 10.17
C SER A 58 -3.42 -3.08 10.59
N ALA A 59 -2.94 -3.76 11.63
CA ALA A 59 -3.59 -4.96 12.16
C ALA A 59 -5.01 -4.67 12.69
N ILE A 60 -5.20 -3.55 13.38
CA ILE A 60 -6.51 -3.13 13.91
C ILE A 60 -7.45 -2.74 12.74
N MET A 61 -6.93 -2.04 11.74
CA MET A 61 -7.72 -1.52 10.63
C MET A 61 -8.04 -2.55 9.56
N ALA A 62 -7.23 -3.62 9.42
CA ALA A 62 -7.41 -4.63 8.37
C ALA A 62 -8.83 -5.24 8.30
N PRO A 63 -9.45 -5.70 9.41
CA PRO A 63 -10.82 -6.24 9.35
C PRO A 63 -11.86 -5.17 9.01
N ILE A 64 -11.64 -3.91 9.40
CA ILE A 64 -12.55 -2.80 9.10
C ILE A 64 -12.53 -2.49 7.59
N TRP A 65 -11.33 -2.36 7.03
CA TRP A 65 -11.17 -2.10 5.61
C TRP A 65 -11.59 -3.28 4.73
N GLY A 66 -11.41 -4.52 5.21
CA GLY A 66 -11.91 -5.72 4.54
C GLY A 66 -13.44 -5.68 4.40
N ARG A 67 -14.18 -5.46 5.49
CA ARG A 67 -15.65 -5.33 5.47
C ARG A 67 -16.12 -4.17 4.58
N MET A 68 -15.42 -3.04 4.63
CA MET A 68 -15.74 -1.91 3.75
C MET A 68 -15.48 -2.22 2.28
N ALA A 69 -14.49 -3.02 1.95
CA ALA A 69 -14.22 -3.44 0.57
C ALA A 69 -15.33 -4.33 0.01
N ASP A 70 -15.94 -5.16 0.85
CA ASP A 70 -17.06 -6.01 0.44
C ASP A 70 -18.33 -5.20 0.18
N THR A 71 -18.55 -4.11 0.93
CA THR A 71 -19.75 -3.27 0.79
C THR A 71 -19.60 -2.12 -0.22
N LYS A 72 -18.45 -1.44 -0.23
CA LYS A 72 -18.21 -0.24 -1.07
C LYS A 72 -17.50 -0.54 -2.40
N GLY A 73 -17.00 -1.77 -2.56
CA GLY A 73 -16.24 -2.19 -3.73
C GLY A 73 -14.72 -2.10 -3.54
N LYS A 74 -14.04 -3.07 -4.12
CA LYS A 74 -12.58 -3.27 -3.96
C LYS A 74 -11.78 -2.15 -4.62
N ARG A 75 -12.26 -1.64 -5.77
CA ARG A 75 -11.63 -0.52 -6.48
C ARG A 75 -11.62 0.76 -5.64
N ILE A 76 -12.74 1.12 -5.02
CA ILE A 76 -12.85 2.34 -4.19
C ILE A 76 -11.90 2.25 -3.00
N MET A 77 -11.78 1.07 -2.41
CA MET A 77 -10.87 0.85 -1.29
C MET A 77 -9.39 0.87 -1.70
N ALA A 78 -9.05 0.38 -2.91
CA ALA A 78 -7.70 0.52 -3.48
C ALA A 78 -7.36 1.99 -3.77
N MET A 79 -8.30 2.76 -4.34
CA MET A 79 -8.14 4.21 -4.55
C MET A 79 -7.90 4.95 -3.22
N ARG A 80 -8.72 4.67 -2.21
CA ARG A 80 -8.54 5.23 -0.87
C ARG A 80 -7.15 4.92 -0.32
N ALA A 81 -6.74 3.64 -0.36
CA ALA A 81 -5.47 3.22 0.21
C ALA A 81 -4.28 3.89 -0.51
N SER A 82 -4.26 3.90 -1.83
CA SER A 82 -3.20 4.55 -2.62
C SER A 82 -3.12 6.05 -2.37
N PHE A 83 -4.26 6.73 -2.29
CA PHE A 83 -4.31 8.17 -2.03
C PHE A 83 -3.81 8.51 -0.63
N LEU A 84 -4.32 7.83 0.41
CA LEU A 84 -3.90 8.09 1.79
C LEU A 84 -2.44 7.69 2.03
N LEU A 85 -1.96 6.61 1.40
CA LEU A 85 -0.54 6.23 1.46
C LEU A 85 0.34 7.29 0.78
N SER A 86 -0.07 7.83 -0.37
CA SER A 86 0.65 8.94 -1.03
C SER A 86 0.79 10.16 -0.10
N ILE A 87 -0.30 10.56 0.57
CA ILE A 87 -0.26 11.64 1.57
C ILE A 87 0.69 11.29 2.72
N SER A 88 0.62 10.06 3.22
CA SER A 88 1.50 9.62 4.31
C SER A 88 2.98 9.75 3.94
N TYR A 89 3.37 9.27 2.75
CA TYR A 89 4.75 9.39 2.28
C TYR A 89 5.15 10.84 2.03
N PHE A 90 4.26 11.67 1.51
CA PHE A 90 4.51 13.10 1.36
C PHE A 90 4.80 13.76 2.71
N LEU A 91 3.98 13.46 3.73
CA LEU A 91 4.22 13.93 5.11
C LEU A 91 5.57 13.44 5.63
N GLY A 92 5.98 12.22 5.30
CA GLY A 92 7.28 11.65 5.70
C GLY A 92 8.49 12.47 5.21
N GLY A 93 8.36 13.18 4.09
CA GLY A 93 9.40 14.06 3.57
C GLY A 93 9.52 15.42 4.29
N ILE A 94 8.49 15.82 5.03
CA ILE A 94 8.44 17.13 5.72
C ILE A 94 8.54 17.04 7.24
N VAL A 95 8.57 15.84 7.82
CA VAL A 95 8.71 15.65 9.26
C VAL A 95 10.09 16.16 9.76
N GLU A 96 10.11 16.73 10.96
CA GLU A 96 11.30 17.30 11.58
C GLU A 96 11.64 16.63 12.92
N THR A 97 10.72 15.84 13.47
CA THR A 97 10.92 15.18 14.77
C THR A 97 10.55 13.70 14.72
N PRO A 98 11.15 12.85 15.57
CA PRO A 98 10.81 11.41 15.64
C PRO A 98 9.34 11.17 16.02
N GLY A 99 8.75 12.06 16.83
CA GLY A 99 7.33 12.00 17.19
C GLY A 99 6.41 12.24 15.99
N GLN A 100 6.72 13.23 15.14
CA GLN A 100 5.98 13.47 13.89
C GLN A 100 6.11 12.29 12.93
N LEU A 101 7.30 11.69 12.83
CA LEU A 101 7.51 10.49 12.03
C LEU A 101 6.66 9.32 12.55
N THR A 102 6.56 9.15 13.86
CA THR A 102 5.71 8.13 14.48
C THR A 102 4.23 8.37 14.15
N LEU A 103 3.74 9.61 14.25
CA LEU A 103 2.37 9.97 13.85
C LEU A 103 2.10 9.68 12.38
N MET A 104 3.05 10.00 11.50
CA MET A 104 2.96 9.65 10.07
C MET A 104 2.86 8.14 9.88
N ARG A 105 3.64 7.34 10.63
CA ARG A 105 3.58 5.88 10.58
C ARG A 105 2.25 5.32 11.08
N LEU A 106 1.67 5.89 12.13
CA LEU A 106 0.32 5.53 12.58
C LEU A 106 -0.72 5.82 11.48
N PHE A 107 -0.62 6.99 10.84
CA PHE A 107 -1.47 7.34 9.71
C PHE A 107 -1.25 6.40 8.51
N GLN A 108 -0.02 5.98 8.24
CA GLN A 108 0.31 4.99 7.21
C GLN A 108 -0.34 3.63 7.50
N GLY A 109 -0.34 3.19 8.76
CA GLY A 109 -1.07 1.99 9.19
C GLY A 109 -2.58 2.09 8.95
N PHE A 110 -3.18 3.24 9.27
CA PHE A 110 -4.58 3.53 8.94
C PHE A 110 -4.86 3.52 7.43
N ALA A 111 -3.95 4.07 6.63
CA ALA A 111 -4.06 4.12 5.19
C ALA A 111 -3.86 2.75 4.49
N SER A 112 -3.39 1.74 5.21
CA SER A 112 -3.03 0.41 4.69
C SER A 112 -4.18 -0.31 3.97
N GLY A 113 -3.87 -1.44 3.33
CA GLY A 113 -4.85 -2.32 2.69
C GLY A 113 -4.77 -2.36 1.15
N LEU A 114 -3.79 -1.68 0.53
CA LEU A 114 -3.68 -1.67 -0.94
C LEU A 114 -3.39 -3.07 -1.49
N TRP A 115 -2.44 -3.80 -0.92
CA TRP A 115 -2.08 -5.15 -1.34
C TRP A 115 -3.25 -6.15 -1.35
N PRO A 116 -4.01 -6.34 -0.26
CA PRO A 116 -5.17 -7.24 -0.30
C PRO A 116 -6.25 -6.78 -1.29
N MET A 117 -6.38 -5.49 -1.58
CA MET A 117 -7.31 -4.99 -2.60
C MET A 117 -6.83 -5.35 -4.02
N ASP A 118 -5.54 -5.26 -4.31
CA ASP A 118 -4.96 -5.69 -5.58
C ASP A 118 -5.23 -7.17 -5.84
N LEU A 119 -4.99 -8.03 -4.84
CA LEU A 119 -5.32 -9.45 -4.93
C LEU A 119 -6.82 -9.67 -5.16
N ALA A 120 -7.66 -8.99 -4.38
CA ALA A 120 -9.11 -9.13 -4.48
C ALA A 120 -9.65 -8.61 -5.82
N ILE A 121 -9.06 -7.58 -6.41
CA ILE A 121 -9.40 -7.12 -7.77
C ILE A 121 -9.01 -8.19 -8.80
N MET A 122 -7.83 -8.79 -8.68
CA MET A 122 -7.40 -9.83 -9.63
C MET A 122 -8.35 -11.03 -9.63
N THR A 123 -8.89 -11.44 -8.47
CA THR A 123 -9.86 -12.55 -8.39
C THR A 123 -11.15 -12.28 -9.18
N LEU A 124 -11.52 -11.02 -9.38
CA LEU A 124 -12.72 -10.65 -10.17
C LEU A 124 -12.50 -10.76 -11.68
N TYR A 125 -11.24 -10.71 -12.13
CA TYR A 125 -10.89 -10.70 -13.56
C TYR A 125 -10.27 -11.99 -14.04
N ALA A 126 -9.56 -12.72 -13.20
CA ALA A 126 -8.83 -13.91 -13.58
C ALA A 126 -9.77 -15.08 -13.89
N PRO A 127 -9.57 -15.80 -15.01
CA PRO A 127 -10.26 -17.07 -15.23
C PRO A 127 -9.90 -18.06 -14.10
N PRO A 128 -10.84 -18.90 -13.63
CA PRO A 128 -10.59 -19.84 -12.53
C PRO A 128 -9.33 -20.72 -12.74
N LYS A 129 -9.11 -21.19 -13.96
CA LYS A 129 -7.94 -22.03 -14.33
C LYS A 129 -6.60 -21.26 -14.31
N LYS A 130 -6.61 -19.92 -14.32
CA LYS A 130 -5.41 -19.06 -14.35
C LYS A 130 -5.22 -18.26 -13.07
N LEU A 131 -6.14 -18.34 -12.13
CA LEU A 131 -6.10 -17.56 -10.90
C LEU A 131 -4.81 -17.79 -10.10
N GLY A 132 -4.42 -19.04 -9.88
CA GLY A 132 -3.19 -19.36 -9.15
C GLY A 132 -1.93 -18.79 -9.84
N PHE A 133 -1.87 -18.82 -11.16
CA PHE A 133 -0.78 -18.20 -11.93
C PHE A 133 -0.76 -16.68 -11.72
N CYS A 134 -1.92 -16.01 -11.80
CA CYS A 134 -2.00 -14.55 -11.61
C CYS A 134 -1.55 -14.14 -10.22
N LEU A 135 -2.05 -14.83 -9.18
CA LEU A 135 -1.67 -14.55 -7.79
C LEU A 135 -0.17 -14.83 -7.54
N GLY A 136 0.36 -15.90 -8.16
CA GLY A 136 1.80 -16.23 -8.10
C GLY A 136 2.68 -15.13 -8.71
N VAL A 137 2.30 -14.60 -9.89
CA VAL A 137 2.99 -13.47 -10.53
C VAL A 137 2.95 -12.22 -9.63
N MET A 138 1.79 -11.89 -9.07
CA MET A 138 1.63 -10.74 -8.18
C MET A 138 2.47 -10.90 -6.90
N GLN A 139 2.49 -12.09 -6.30
CA GLN A 139 3.32 -12.39 -5.12
C GLN A 139 4.82 -12.32 -5.44
N GLY A 140 5.23 -12.87 -6.58
CA GLY A 140 6.61 -12.76 -7.06
C GLY A 140 7.04 -11.31 -7.26
N THR A 141 6.14 -10.48 -7.80
CA THR A 141 6.37 -9.04 -7.98
C THR A 141 6.47 -8.30 -6.66
N LEU A 142 5.64 -8.64 -5.66
CA LEU A 142 5.74 -8.08 -4.31
C LEU A 142 7.13 -8.34 -3.72
N THR A 143 7.61 -9.58 -3.85
CA THR A 143 8.94 -9.98 -3.40
C THR A 143 10.05 -9.26 -4.18
N ALA A 144 9.93 -9.17 -5.50
CA ALA A 144 10.88 -8.44 -6.35
C ALA A 144 10.96 -6.95 -5.95
N GLY A 145 9.80 -6.30 -5.71
CA GLY A 145 9.76 -4.94 -5.19
C GLY A 145 10.42 -4.78 -3.83
N GLY A 146 10.31 -5.82 -2.97
CA GLY A 146 11.01 -5.88 -1.69
C GLY A 146 12.54 -5.89 -1.81
N VAL A 147 13.08 -6.43 -2.90
CA VAL A 147 14.53 -6.43 -3.21
C VAL A 147 14.94 -5.15 -3.93
N VAL A 148 14.16 -4.74 -4.93
CA VAL A 148 14.45 -3.54 -5.74
C VAL A 148 14.32 -2.26 -4.91
N GLY A 149 13.38 -2.21 -3.97
CA GLY A 149 13.13 -1.04 -3.13
C GLY A 149 14.36 -0.55 -2.39
N PRO A 150 15.02 -1.36 -1.56
CA PRO A 150 16.24 -0.97 -0.85
C PRO A 150 17.38 -0.52 -1.78
N LEU A 151 17.53 -1.18 -2.95
CA LEU A 151 18.53 -0.77 -3.95
C LEU A 151 18.24 0.63 -4.50
N LEU A 152 16.98 0.86 -4.90
CA LEU A 152 16.55 2.20 -5.34
C LEU A 152 16.67 3.22 -4.22
N GLY A 153 16.28 2.86 -3.00
CA GLY A 153 16.37 3.71 -1.83
C GLY A 153 17.80 4.17 -1.54
N GLY A 154 18.79 3.26 -1.64
CA GLY A 154 20.20 3.60 -1.48
C GLY A 154 20.70 4.60 -2.51
N VAL A 155 20.46 4.31 -3.80
CA VAL A 155 20.86 5.21 -4.90
C VAL A 155 20.16 6.56 -4.79
N LEU A 156 18.88 6.60 -4.46
CA LEU A 156 18.13 7.85 -4.32
C LEU A 156 18.55 8.64 -3.09
N ALA A 157 18.79 7.97 -1.94
CA ALA A 157 19.26 8.64 -0.73
C ALA A 157 20.62 9.30 -0.94
N GLU A 158 21.52 8.67 -1.70
CA GLU A 158 22.83 9.21 -2.04
C GLU A 158 22.74 10.34 -3.08
N ALA A 159 21.92 10.15 -4.13
CA ALA A 159 21.87 11.08 -5.25
C ALA A 159 21.06 12.36 -4.97
N VAL A 160 19.93 12.25 -4.27
CA VAL A 160 18.98 13.36 -4.06
C VAL A 160 18.65 13.60 -2.58
N GLY A 161 19.09 12.72 -1.68
CA GLY A 161 18.84 12.80 -0.26
C GLY A 161 17.60 12.00 0.20
N MET A 162 17.61 11.65 1.48
CA MET A 162 16.58 10.77 2.06
C MET A 162 15.17 11.40 2.05
N ARG A 163 15.05 12.71 2.28
CA ARG A 163 13.75 13.43 2.24
C ARG A 163 13.11 13.39 0.86
N TYR A 164 13.90 13.56 -0.21
CA TYR A 164 13.39 13.49 -1.57
C TYR A 164 12.93 12.08 -1.96
N SER A 165 13.52 11.05 -1.36
CA SER A 165 13.07 9.66 -1.55
C SER A 165 11.63 9.44 -1.06
N PHE A 166 11.22 10.11 0.03
CA PHE A 166 9.82 10.10 0.48
C PHE A 166 8.88 10.75 -0.54
N PHE A 167 9.27 11.88 -1.15
CA PHE A 167 8.44 12.54 -2.17
C PHE A 167 8.31 11.70 -3.45
N LEU A 168 9.38 11.00 -3.85
CA LEU A 168 9.32 10.08 -4.99
C LEU A 168 8.39 8.88 -4.70
N ALA A 169 8.45 8.32 -3.49
CA ALA A 169 7.52 7.28 -3.07
C ALA A 169 6.07 7.79 -3.06
N ALA A 170 5.84 8.99 -2.57
CA ALA A 170 4.52 9.63 -2.60
C ALA A 170 4.01 9.80 -4.03
N ALA A 171 4.85 10.25 -4.96
CA ALA A 171 4.49 10.39 -6.36
C ALA A 171 4.15 9.05 -7.02
N ALA A 172 4.92 7.99 -6.75
CA ALA A 172 4.63 6.64 -7.25
C ALA A 172 3.27 6.10 -6.74
N LEU A 173 2.96 6.31 -5.46
CA LEU A 173 1.68 5.92 -4.87
C LEU A 173 0.51 6.79 -5.37
N PHE A 174 0.76 8.06 -5.64
CA PHE A 174 -0.22 8.93 -6.28
C PHE A 174 -0.51 8.50 -7.72
N MET A 175 0.50 8.06 -8.45
CA MET A 175 0.32 7.46 -9.77
C MET A 175 -0.55 6.20 -9.70
N ASN A 176 -0.36 5.34 -8.69
CA ASN A 176 -1.25 4.20 -8.44
C ASN A 176 -2.70 4.64 -8.22
N PHE A 177 -2.93 5.69 -7.43
CA PHE A 177 -4.27 6.27 -7.27
C PHE A 177 -4.89 6.69 -8.60
N LEU A 178 -4.15 7.36 -9.48
CA LEU A 178 -4.62 7.76 -10.80
C LEU A 178 -4.95 6.54 -11.67
N ILE A 179 -4.13 5.49 -11.64
CA ILE A 179 -4.37 4.25 -12.38
C ILE A 179 -5.68 3.59 -11.92
N PHE A 180 -5.92 3.50 -10.61
CA PHE A 180 -7.20 2.98 -10.09
C PHE A 180 -8.38 3.87 -10.44
N THR A 181 -8.18 5.18 -10.52
CA THR A 181 -9.25 6.14 -10.83
C THR A 181 -9.66 6.06 -12.30
N PHE A 182 -8.70 6.01 -13.23
CA PHE A 182 -8.96 6.18 -14.66
C PHE A 182 -8.93 4.89 -15.46
N ILE A 183 -8.14 3.90 -15.05
CA ILE A 183 -7.89 2.71 -15.87
C ILE A 183 -8.65 1.50 -15.37
N ILE A 184 -8.60 1.18 -14.07
CA ILE A 184 -9.24 -0.02 -13.52
C ILE A 184 -10.71 0.27 -13.27
N LYS A 185 -11.59 -0.55 -13.88
CA LYS A 185 -13.04 -0.51 -13.67
C LYS A 185 -13.45 -1.78 -12.92
N GLU A 186 -14.38 -1.68 -11.98
CA GLU A 186 -14.92 -2.85 -11.30
C GLU A 186 -15.96 -3.55 -12.20
N PRO A 187 -15.90 -4.89 -12.38
CA PRO A 187 -16.86 -5.59 -13.21
C PRO A 187 -18.29 -5.48 -12.65
N PRO A 188 -19.32 -5.38 -13.47
CA PRO A 188 -20.73 -5.24 -13.03
C PRO A 188 -21.21 -6.42 -12.17
N THR A 189 -20.64 -7.61 -12.35
CA THR A 189 -20.93 -8.83 -11.58
C THR A 189 -20.58 -8.72 -10.10
N ALA A 190 -19.58 -7.91 -9.74
CA ALA A 190 -19.21 -7.69 -8.34
C ALA A 190 -20.29 -6.89 -7.58
N LYS A 191 -20.92 -5.91 -8.24
CA LYS A 191 -22.04 -5.13 -7.66
C LYS A 191 -23.27 -5.98 -7.39
N LYS A 192 -23.63 -6.89 -8.32
CA LYS A 192 -24.81 -7.76 -8.15
C LYS A 192 -24.65 -8.77 -7.00
N ALA A 193 -23.47 -9.28 -6.75
CA ALA A 193 -23.22 -10.18 -5.61
C ALA A 193 -23.38 -9.45 -4.27
N THR A 194 -22.92 -8.22 -4.18
CA THR A 194 -23.06 -7.38 -2.97
C THR A 194 -24.52 -6.99 -2.73
N ASP A 195 -25.28 -6.65 -3.78
CA ASP A 195 -26.69 -6.28 -3.68
C ASP A 195 -27.59 -7.48 -3.28
N GLN A 196 -27.21 -8.71 -3.66
CA GLN A 196 -27.92 -9.93 -3.27
C GLN A 196 -27.63 -10.36 -1.83
N GLU A 197 -26.45 -10.07 -1.33
CA GLU A 197 -26.05 -10.43 0.05
C GLU A 197 -26.61 -9.43 1.08
N THR A 198 -26.88 -8.18 0.66
CA THR A 198 -27.54 -7.14 1.47
C THR A 198 -29.06 -7.18 1.42
N ALA A 199 -29.67 -7.94 0.50
CA ALA A 199 -31.12 -8.12 0.49
C ALA A 199 -31.57 -8.88 1.74
N PRO A 200 -32.53 -8.38 2.53
CA PRO A 200 -33.02 -9.09 3.70
C PRO A 200 -33.57 -10.45 3.25
N LYS A 201 -33.04 -11.54 3.81
CA LYS A 201 -33.65 -12.86 3.66
C LYS A 201 -35.05 -12.77 4.25
N ILE A 202 -36.05 -12.55 3.40
CA ILE A 202 -37.43 -12.74 3.77
C ILE A 202 -37.55 -14.24 4.09
N LEU A 203 -37.71 -14.55 5.37
CA LEU A 203 -38.02 -15.89 5.85
C LEU A 203 -39.35 -16.31 5.22
N ASP A 204 -39.28 -17.12 4.17
CA ASP A 204 -40.42 -17.91 3.77
C ASP A 204 -40.71 -18.92 4.89
N ARG A 205 -41.82 -18.68 5.58
CA ARG A 205 -42.48 -19.64 6.48
C ARG A 205 -43.36 -20.57 5.68
#